data_41db0c6a64b0895a96dd255ad24d2738
#
_entry.id   41db0c6a64b0895a96dd255ad24d2738
#
_cell.length_a   1.000
_cell.length_b   1.000
_cell.length_c   1.000
_cell.angle_alpha   90.00
_cell.angle_beta   90.00
_cell.angle_gamma   90.00
#
_symmetry.space_group_name_H-M   'P 1'
#
loop_
_entity.id
_entity.type
_entity.pdbx_description
1 polymer ?
#
loop_
_entity_poly.entity_id
_entity_poly.type
_entity_poly.pdbx_seq_one_letter_code
_entity_poly.pdbx_strand_id
1 'polypeptide(L)'
;YHGNTKIKLWMDYVAAPVGEGESKYQYSQFCERLRDYIRTAGMTSIIEHEPGQELYVDWAGDKVAILDKATGEVGMKASLFVAICPYSSLLFVTATANEKMDNWISCHVKALDYLGKCPGIIVPDNAPTATYRPVKNKPGRRIQQRYADFADYYDILLVPARPGKPRDKAAVERAVQLVYTRILGYFDGITFYSLDELNELIAQRIDDINKIKFSDLPLELALKQVKGNGKRGIAGMSMSATSSLL
;
A
#
# COMPACT_ATOMS: atom_id res chain seq x y z
N TYR A 1 18.40 5.55 -4.54
CA TYR A 1 19.22 4.32 -4.48
C TYR A 1 18.43 3.20 -5.14
N HIS A 2 18.84 2.79 -6.33
CA HIS A 2 18.15 1.80 -7.16
C HIS A 2 18.15 0.43 -6.48
N GLY A 3 16.98 -0.14 -6.22
CA GLY A 3 16.78 -1.55 -5.88
C GLY A 3 17.13 -1.97 -4.45
N ASN A 4 16.92 -1.12 -3.47
CA ASN A 4 17.14 -1.46 -2.07
C ASN A 4 16.00 -2.32 -1.51
N THR A 5 16.13 -3.63 -1.59
CA THR A 5 15.32 -4.58 -0.82
C THR A 5 15.90 -4.73 0.60
N LYS A 6 15.10 -5.19 1.57
CA LYS A 6 15.59 -5.49 2.93
C LYS A 6 16.76 -6.47 2.89
N ILE A 7 16.69 -7.48 2.02
CA ILE A 7 17.75 -8.48 1.83
C ILE A 7 19.04 -7.80 1.35
N LYS A 8 18.95 -6.90 0.37
CA LYS A 8 20.12 -6.17 -0.12
C LYS A 8 20.74 -5.30 0.97
N LEU A 9 19.93 -4.53 1.70
CA LEU A 9 20.42 -3.73 2.82
C LEU A 9 21.09 -4.58 3.89
N TRP A 10 20.55 -5.75 4.19
CA TRP A 10 21.17 -6.69 5.11
C TRP A 10 22.46 -7.28 4.58
N MET A 11 22.53 -7.64 3.30
CA MET A 11 23.77 -8.10 2.65
C MET A 11 24.86 -7.04 2.70
N ASP A 12 24.54 -5.79 2.40
CA ASP A 12 25.45 -4.64 2.49
C ASP A 12 25.93 -4.43 3.94
N TYR A 13 25.01 -4.55 4.91
CA TYR A 13 25.35 -4.52 6.33
C TYR A 13 26.27 -5.67 6.74
N VAL A 14 26.01 -6.89 6.27
CA VAL A 14 26.87 -8.04 6.54
C VAL A 14 28.25 -7.90 5.89
N ALA A 15 28.34 -7.27 4.73
CA ALA A 15 29.61 -7.06 4.02
C ALA A 15 30.44 -5.91 4.62
N ALA A 16 29.84 -4.97 5.35
CA ALA A 16 30.54 -3.85 5.97
C ALA A 16 31.55 -4.32 7.04
N PRO A 17 32.71 -3.69 7.20
CA PRO A 17 33.65 -4.05 8.27
C PRO A 17 33.05 -3.81 9.65
N VAL A 18 33.45 -4.63 10.63
CA VAL A 18 33.00 -4.57 12.04
C VAL A 18 34.19 -4.23 12.93
N GLY A 19 33.96 -3.48 14.01
CA GLY A 19 34.96 -3.25 15.03
C GLY A 19 35.34 -4.52 15.81
N GLU A 20 36.51 -4.51 16.45
CA GLU A 20 36.93 -5.63 17.31
C GLU A 20 35.92 -5.86 18.45
N GLY A 21 35.42 -7.09 18.56
CA GLY A 21 34.44 -7.48 19.59
C GLY A 21 32.98 -7.26 19.22
N GLU A 22 32.66 -6.70 18.05
CA GLU A 22 31.30 -6.53 17.58
C GLU A 22 30.83 -7.71 16.74
N SER A 23 29.57 -8.11 16.90
CA SER A 23 28.91 -9.12 16.07
C SER A 23 27.79 -8.54 15.23
N LYS A 24 27.56 -9.10 14.05
CA LYS A 24 26.48 -8.66 13.16
C LYS A 24 25.16 -9.32 13.50
N TYR A 25 24.08 -8.55 13.32
CA TYR A 25 22.73 -9.07 13.50
C TYR A 25 22.36 -10.08 12.43
N GLN A 26 21.64 -11.11 12.83
CA GLN A 26 20.93 -12.00 11.91
C GLN A 26 19.82 -11.21 11.19
N TYR A 27 19.34 -11.73 10.06
CA TYR A 27 18.37 -11.03 9.21
C TYR A 27 17.14 -10.54 9.95
N SER A 28 16.53 -11.36 10.83
CA SER A 28 15.35 -11.00 11.61
C SER A 28 15.62 -9.83 12.55
N GLN A 29 16.72 -9.88 13.30
CA GLN A 29 17.15 -8.81 14.20
C GLN A 29 17.50 -7.53 13.45
N PHE A 30 18.15 -7.66 12.28
CA PHE A 30 18.43 -6.53 11.40
C PHE A 30 17.13 -5.86 10.94
N CYS A 31 16.14 -6.63 10.49
CA CYS A 31 14.83 -6.09 10.08
C CYS A 31 14.10 -5.38 11.22
N GLU A 32 14.20 -5.90 12.45
CA GLU A 32 13.63 -5.25 13.64
C GLU A 32 14.34 -3.91 13.93
N ARG A 33 15.68 -3.92 13.94
CA ARG A 33 16.48 -2.71 14.15
C ARG A 33 16.28 -1.67 13.06
N LEU A 34 16.17 -2.10 11.82
CA LEU A 34 15.88 -1.23 10.69
C LEU A 34 14.50 -0.56 10.84
N ARG A 35 13.48 -1.32 11.25
CA ARG A 35 12.14 -0.76 11.56
C ARG A 35 12.20 0.29 12.67
N ASP A 36 12.91 0.00 13.75
CA ASP A 36 13.10 0.93 14.85
C ASP A 36 13.87 2.18 14.42
N TYR A 37 14.91 2.03 13.64
CA TYR A 37 15.68 3.15 13.09
C TYR A 37 14.83 4.06 12.20
N ILE A 38 14.10 3.50 11.23
CA ILE A 38 13.18 4.25 10.37
C ILE A 38 12.16 5.03 11.22
N ARG A 39 11.64 4.40 12.27
CA ARG A 39 10.68 5.02 13.19
C ARG A 39 11.28 6.19 13.98
N THR A 40 12.50 6.06 14.47
CA THR A 40 13.13 7.04 15.39
C THR A 40 13.89 8.13 14.66
N ALA A 41 14.54 7.81 13.53
CA ALA A 41 15.39 8.74 12.80
C ALA A 41 14.59 9.84 12.06
N GLY A 42 13.25 9.72 12.03
CA GLY A 42 12.40 10.69 11.31
C GLY A 42 12.86 10.84 9.85
N MET A 43 13.36 9.75 9.25
CA MET A 43 13.91 9.78 7.91
C MET A 43 12.87 10.25 6.91
N THR A 44 12.96 11.52 6.57
CA THR A 44 12.45 12.04 5.33
C THR A 44 13.66 12.35 4.49
N SER A 45 14.14 11.41 3.76
CA SER A 45 14.78 11.81 2.53
C SER A 45 13.71 12.48 1.65
N ILE A 46 14.10 13.48 0.89
CA ILE A 46 13.42 13.80 -0.36
C ILE A 46 13.59 12.53 -1.15
N ILE A 47 12.59 11.65 -1.08
CA ILE A 47 12.60 10.42 -1.86
C ILE A 47 12.29 10.92 -3.26
N GLU A 48 13.29 10.98 -4.12
CA GLU A 48 13.03 11.04 -5.54
C GLU A 48 12.24 9.78 -5.84
N HIS A 49 10.98 9.94 -6.25
CA HIS A 49 10.11 8.83 -6.56
C HIS A 49 10.70 8.03 -7.70
N GLU A 50 11.05 6.78 -7.45
CA GLU A 50 11.55 5.89 -8.48
C GLU A 50 10.46 4.96 -9.00
N PRO A 51 10.53 4.54 -10.27
CA PRO A 51 9.52 3.65 -10.85
C PRO A 51 9.35 2.37 -10.04
N GLY A 52 8.12 2.11 -9.55
CA GLY A 52 7.75 0.88 -8.86
C GLY A 52 8.37 0.70 -7.47
N GLN A 53 8.99 1.71 -6.91
CA GLN A 53 9.62 1.60 -5.60
C GLN A 53 8.65 1.83 -4.45
N GLU A 54 7.70 2.74 -4.62
CA GLU A 54 6.80 3.18 -3.56
C GLU A 54 5.35 2.95 -3.90
N LEU A 55 4.58 2.55 -2.90
CA LEU A 55 3.13 2.47 -2.94
C LEU A 55 2.57 3.22 -1.73
N TYR A 56 1.80 4.27 -1.97
CA TYR A 56 1.08 5.00 -0.93
C TYR A 56 -0.31 4.42 -0.79
N VAL A 57 -0.75 4.21 0.43
CA VAL A 57 -2.04 3.56 0.71
C VAL A 57 -2.81 4.28 1.82
N ASP A 58 -4.13 4.36 1.63
CA ASP A 58 -5.04 4.97 2.59
C ASP A 58 -6.46 4.42 2.45
N TRP A 59 -7.33 4.71 3.43
CA TRP A 59 -8.77 4.60 3.30
C TRP A 59 -9.35 5.93 2.82
N ALA A 60 -10.25 5.89 1.85
CA ALA A 60 -11.10 7.04 1.56
C ALA A 60 -12.06 7.27 2.73
N GLY A 61 -12.24 8.53 3.13
CA GLY A 61 -13.06 8.86 4.30
C GLY A 61 -14.55 8.55 4.10
N ASP A 62 -15.06 8.76 2.88
CA ASP A 62 -16.46 8.50 2.55
C ASP A 62 -16.68 7.02 2.20
N LYS A 63 -17.87 6.54 2.55
CA LYS A 63 -18.30 5.15 2.35
C LYS A 63 -19.44 5.10 1.33
N VAL A 64 -19.44 4.05 0.53
CA VAL A 64 -20.51 3.80 -0.45
C VAL A 64 -21.60 2.94 0.21
N ALA A 65 -22.85 3.40 0.11
CA ALA A 65 -23.99 2.64 0.59
C ALA A 65 -24.29 1.47 -0.36
N ILE A 66 -24.51 0.29 0.21
CA ILE A 66 -25.01 -0.88 -0.47
C ILE A 66 -26.38 -1.20 0.11
N LEU A 67 -27.39 -1.21 -0.73
CA LEU A 67 -28.78 -1.42 -0.31
C LEU A 67 -29.13 -2.91 -0.27
N ASP A 68 -29.98 -3.26 0.66
CA ASP A 68 -30.64 -4.58 0.67
C ASP A 68 -31.73 -4.61 -0.42
N LYS A 69 -31.68 -5.65 -1.28
CA LYS A 69 -32.64 -5.79 -2.41
C LYS A 69 -34.09 -5.98 -1.96
N ALA A 70 -34.30 -6.55 -0.77
CA ALA A 70 -35.64 -6.86 -0.28
C ALA A 70 -36.30 -5.67 0.40
N THR A 71 -35.52 -4.90 1.15
CA THR A 71 -36.04 -3.78 1.96
C THR A 71 -35.82 -2.41 1.31
N GLY A 72 -34.86 -2.28 0.39
CA GLY A 72 -34.44 -0.99 -0.17
C GLY A 72 -33.68 -0.10 0.81
N GLU A 73 -33.39 -0.59 2.02
CA GLU A 73 -32.64 0.13 3.04
C GLU A 73 -31.14 -0.11 2.91
N VAL A 74 -30.35 0.75 3.57
CA VAL A 74 -28.89 0.59 3.60
C VAL A 74 -28.54 -0.64 4.45
N GLY A 75 -28.17 -1.73 3.79
CA GLY A 75 -27.71 -2.95 4.46
C GLY A 75 -26.24 -2.87 4.90
N MET A 76 -25.39 -2.17 4.12
CA MET A 76 -23.95 -2.03 4.42
C MET A 76 -23.39 -0.72 3.90
N LYS A 77 -22.34 -0.22 4.56
CA LYS A 77 -21.51 0.90 4.06
C LYS A 77 -20.10 0.40 3.74
N ALA A 78 -19.79 0.29 2.46
CA ALA A 78 -18.49 -0.16 1.99
C ALA A 78 -17.43 0.93 2.17
N SER A 79 -16.27 0.55 2.68
CA SER A 79 -15.06 1.39 2.76
C SER A 79 -14.22 1.22 1.50
N LEU A 80 -13.60 2.28 1.02
CA LEU A 80 -12.75 2.26 -0.16
C LEU A 80 -11.28 2.31 0.23
N PHE A 81 -10.54 1.29 -0.15
CA PHE A 81 -9.09 1.26 -0.08
C PHE A 81 -8.50 1.90 -1.32
N VAL A 82 -7.53 2.79 -1.14
CA VAL A 82 -6.86 3.53 -2.21
C VAL A 82 -5.37 3.24 -2.15
N ALA A 83 -4.79 2.88 -3.28
CA ALA A 83 -3.34 2.72 -3.43
C ALA A 83 -2.86 3.47 -4.67
N ILE A 84 -1.75 4.18 -4.57
CA ILE A 84 -1.16 4.94 -5.66
C ILE A 84 0.36 4.81 -5.68
N CYS A 85 0.91 4.59 -6.87
CA CYS A 85 2.33 4.70 -7.13
C CYS A 85 2.66 6.19 -7.39
N PRO A 86 3.40 6.88 -6.51
CA PRO A 86 3.59 8.32 -6.64
C PRO A 86 4.38 8.72 -7.90
N TYR A 87 5.29 7.87 -8.37
CA TYR A 87 6.05 8.11 -9.59
C TYR A 87 5.16 8.13 -10.85
N SER A 88 4.38 7.08 -11.06
CA SER A 88 3.55 6.93 -12.27
C SER A 88 2.14 7.49 -12.11
N SER A 89 1.72 7.77 -10.87
CA SER A 89 0.33 8.05 -10.53
C SER A 89 -0.65 6.91 -10.88
N LEU A 90 -0.14 5.68 -11.05
CA LEU A 90 -0.97 4.50 -11.25
C LEU A 90 -1.83 4.28 -10.01
N LEU A 91 -3.14 4.27 -10.21
CA LEU A 91 -4.15 4.20 -9.16
C LEU A 91 -4.73 2.80 -9.08
N PHE A 92 -4.90 2.29 -7.87
CA PHE A 92 -5.71 1.12 -7.56
C PHE A 92 -6.71 1.46 -6.46
N VAL A 93 -7.95 1.00 -6.62
CA VAL A 93 -9.02 1.18 -5.62
C VAL A 93 -9.81 -0.12 -5.52
N THR A 94 -10.23 -0.48 -4.32
CA THR A 94 -11.16 -1.59 -4.10
C THR A 94 -12.06 -1.29 -2.90
N ALA A 95 -13.30 -1.73 -2.98
CA ALA A 95 -14.26 -1.62 -1.90
C ALA A 95 -14.23 -2.86 -1.00
N THR A 96 -14.50 -2.67 0.28
CA THR A 96 -14.57 -3.74 1.27
C THR A 96 -15.61 -3.42 2.35
N ALA A 97 -16.08 -4.45 3.05
CA ALA A 97 -17.17 -4.33 4.02
C ALA A 97 -16.78 -3.52 5.28
N ASN A 98 -15.50 -3.44 5.61
CA ASN A 98 -14.99 -2.71 6.78
C ASN A 98 -13.48 -2.49 6.67
N GLU A 99 -12.94 -1.68 7.59
CA GLU A 99 -11.53 -1.30 7.65
C GLU A 99 -10.69 -2.17 8.60
N LYS A 100 -11.13 -3.41 8.89
CA LYS A 100 -10.39 -4.31 9.78
C LYS A 100 -9.11 -4.83 9.11
N MET A 101 -8.19 -5.37 9.93
CA MET A 101 -6.89 -5.84 9.50
C MET A 101 -6.96 -6.89 8.36
N ASP A 102 -7.91 -7.81 8.41
CA ASP A 102 -8.07 -8.83 7.37
C ASP A 102 -8.35 -8.21 6.00
N ASN A 103 -9.27 -7.24 5.96
CA ASN A 103 -9.58 -6.50 4.75
C ASN A 103 -8.42 -5.60 4.32
N TRP A 104 -7.71 -4.99 5.28
CA TRP A 104 -6.52 -4.20 5.01
C TRP A 104 -5.46 -5.01 4.26
N ILE A 105 -5.12 -6.19 4.77
CA ILE A 105 -4.17 -7.11 4.13
C ILE A 105 -4.71 -7.60 2.78
N SER A 106 -5.98 -8.02 2.71
CA SER A 106 -6.60 -8.47 1.46
C SER A 106 -6.57 -7.38 0.37
N CYS A 107 -6.83 -6.12 0.71
CA CYS A 107 -6.74 -5.00 -0.22
C CYS A 107 -5.31 -4.79 -0.74
N HIS A 108 -4.29 -4.95 0.12
CA HIS A 108 -2.90 -4.90 -0.31
C HIS A 108 -2.56 -6.02 -1.28
N VAL A 109 -2.97 -7.26 -0.99
CA VAL A 109 -2.77 -8.39 -1.91
C VAL A 109 -3.38 -8.09 -3.27
N LYS A 110 -4.63 -7.64 -3.32
CA LYS A 110 -5.30 -7.24 -4.57
C LYS A 110 -4.55 -6.11 -5.30
N ALA A 111 -4.02 -5.13 -4.55
CA ALA A 111 -3.23 -4.05 -5.13
C ALA A 111 -1.91 -4.57 -5.73
N LEU A 112 -1.20 -5.46 -5.03
CA LEU A 112 0.02 -6.08 -5.53
C LEU A 112 -0.24 -6.95 -6.78
N ASP A 113 -1.34 -7.70 -6.79
CA ASP A 113 -1.78 -8.49 -7.95
C ASP A 113 -2.07 -7.59 -9.16
N TYR A 114 -2.80 -6.49 -8.95
CA TYR A 114 -3.10 -5.51 -9.99
C TYR A 114 -1.81 -4.87 -10.55
N LEU A 115 -0.88 -4.51 -9.68
CA LEU A 115 0.42 -3.96 -10.07
C LEU A 115 1.32 -5.00 -10.75
N GLY A 116 1.09 -6.29 -10.50
CA GLY A 116 1.89 -7.42 -10.99
C GLY A 116 3.30 -7.49 -10.39
N LYS A 117 3.60 -6.66 -9.37
CA LYS A 117 4.89 -6.61 -8.65
C LYS A 117 4.74 -6.05 -7.25
N CYS A 118 5.68 -6.42 -6.38
CA CYS A 118 5.81 -5.83 -5.05
C CYS A 118 6.65 -4.54 -5.11
N PRO A 119 6.17 -3.42 -4.55
CA PRO A 119 6.99 -2.25 -4.32
C PRO A 119 8.05 -2.55 -3.25
N GLY A 120 9.16 -1.81 -3.27
CA GLY A 120 10.14 -1.91 -2.19
C GLY A 120 9.63 -1.31 -0.88
N ILE A 121 8.73 -0.33 -0.96
CA ILE A 121 8.22 0.45 0.16
C ILE A 121 6.71 0.60 0.03
N ILE A 122 5.99 0.38 1.14
CA ILE A 122 4.60 0.83 1.29
C ILE A 122 4.56 1.94 2.34
N VAL A 123 3.91 3.04 1.99
CA VAL A 123 3.70 4.21 2.85
C VAL A 123 2.22 4.25 3.26
N PRO A 124 1.83 3.60 4.36
CA PRO A 124 0.48 3.72 4.87
C PRO A 124 0.29 5.10 5.49
N ASP A 125 -0.88 5.72 5.26
CA ASP A 125 -1.28 6.82 6.11
C ASP A 125 -1.54 6.30 7.53
N ASN A 126 -1.67 7.22 8.46
CA ASN A 126 -1.78 6.94 9.90
C ASN A 126 -3.10 6.21 10.29
N ALA A 127 -3.59 5.31 9.43
CA ALA A 127 -4.76 4.50 9.69
C ALA A 127 -4.59 3.69 10.99
N PRO A 128 -5.58 3.67 11.89
CA PRO A 128 -5.53 2.85 13.10
C PRO A 128 -5.33 1.36 12.82
N THR A 129 -5.78 0.91 11.64
CA THR A 129 -5.60 -0.46 11.16
C THR A 129 -4.14 -0.79 10.90
N ALA A 130 -3.35 0.16 10.39
CA ALA A 130 -1.95 -0.07 10.06
C ALA A 130 -1.00 0.16 11.25
N THR A 131 -1.32 1.13 12.11
CA THR A 131 -0.38 1.61 13.13
C THR A 131 -1.05 1.88 14.47
N TYR A 132 -0.32 1.63 15.56
CA TYR A 132 -0.71 2.07 16.90
C TYR A 132 -0.31 3.53 17.16
N ARG A 133 -1.05 4.20 18.04
CA ARG A 133 -0.68 5.55 18.51
C ARG A 133 0.70 5.52 19.18
N PRO A 134 1.50 6.62 19.09
CA PRO A 134 2.75 6.72 19.82
C PRO A 134 2.54 6.54 21.32
N VAL A 135 3.43 5.77 21.96
CA VAL A 135 3.44 5.64 23.42
C VAL A 135 4.30 6.78 23.99
N LYS A 136 3.91 7.31 25.16
CA LYS A 136 4.68 8.32 25.91
C LYS A 136 6.14 7.83 26.05
N ASN A 137 7.11 8.63 25.64
CA ASN A 137 8.55 8.34 25.64
C ASN A 137 9.09 7.39 24.53
N LYS A 138 8.27 6.98 23.54
CA LYS A 138 8.78 6.29 22.36
C LYS A 138 8.28 7.03 21.10
N PRO A 139 9.12 7.83 20.43
CA PRO A 139 8.72 8.56 19.24
C PRO A 139 8.38 7.59 18.09
N GLY A 140 7.41 7.99 17.26
CA GLY A 140 6.97 7.23 16.11
C GLY A 140 5.78 6.29 16.39
N ARG A 141 5.05 5.95 15.31
CA ARG A 141 3.95 4.98 15.37
C ARG A 141 4.50 3.56 15.26
N ARG A 142 3.92 2.65 16.01
CA ARG A 142 4.24 1.22 15.92
C ARG A 142 3.34 0.59 14.87
N ILE A 143 3.92 -0.18 13.97
CA ILE A 143 3.17 -0.98 12.98
C ILE A 143 2.51 -2.16 13.70
N GLN A 144 1.30 -2.50 13.31
CA GLN A 144 0.62 -3.69 13.81
C GLN A 144 1.35 -4.95 13.37
N GLN A 145 1.46 -5.95 14.26
CA GLN A 145 2.27 -7.15 14.00
C GLN A 145 1.84 -7.88 12.72
N ARG A 146 0.56 -8.16 12.55
CA ARG A 146 0.05 -8.84 11.34
C ARG A 146 0.37 -8.07 10.05
N TYR A 147 0.40 -6.74 10.10
CA TYR A 147 0.80 -5.94 8.95
C TYR A 147 2.32 -5.97 8.72
N ALA A 148 3.10 -6.07 9.79
CA ALA A 148 4.54 -6.30 9.68
C ALA A 148 4.85 -7.69 9.08
N ASP A 149 4.13 -8.73 9.51
CA ASP A 149 4.26 -10.10 8.99
C ASP A 149 3.93 -10.17 7.49
N PHE A 150 2.85 -9.48 7.06
CA PHE A 150 2.53 -9.31 5.64
C PHE A 150 3.69 -8.67 4.88
N ALA A 151 4.24 -7.58 5.39
CA ALA A 151 5.33 -6.87 4.73
C ALA A 151 6.62 -7.70 4.67
N ASP A 152 6.91 -8.46 5.73
CA ASP A 152 8.05 -9.37 5.76
C ASP A 152 7.89 -10.51 4.76
N TYR A 153 6.67 -11.05 4.60
CA TYR A 153 6.37 -12.08 3.61
C TYR A 153 6.64 -11.63 2.16
N TYR A 154 6.26 -10.39 1.82
CA TYR A 154 6.46 -9.82 0.48
C TYR A 154 7.80 -9.09 0.31
N ASP A 155 8.68 -9.09 1.31
CA ASP A 155 9.95 -8.33 1.35
C ASP A 155 9.78 -6.82 1.12
N ILE A 156 8.74 -6.24 1.75
CA ILE A 156 8.34 -4.84 1.64
C ILE A 156 8.72 -4.09 2.92
N LEU A 157 9.25 -2.87 2.78
CA LEU A 157 9.43 -1.94 3.90
C LEU A 157 8.14 -1.16 4.16
N LEU A 158 7.68 -1.12 5.41
CA LEU A 158 6.59 -0.25 5.84
C LEU A 158 7.16 1.04 6.42
N VAL A 159 6.88 2.16 5.77
CA VAL A 159 7.32 3.50 6.19
C VAL A 159 6.07 4.36 6.42
N PRO A 160 5.48 4.35 7.64
CA PRO A 160 4.30 5.17 7.92
C PRO A 160 4.55 6.66 7.67
N ALA A 161 3.58 7.34 7.06
CA ALA A 161 3.64 8.77 6.82
C ALA A 161 3.83 9.55 8.14
N ARG A 162 4.69 10.57 8.11
CA ARG A 162 4.99 11.36 9.32
C ARG A 162 3.84 12.28 9.67
N PRO A 163 3.42 12.33 10.95
CA PRO A 163 2.46 13.33 11.40
C PRO A 163 2.97 14.76 11.14
N GLY A 164 2.11 15.62 10.60
CA GLY A 164 2.42 17.04 10.40
C GLY A 164 3.37 17.37 9.25
N LYS A 165 3.62 16.44 8.33
CA LYS A 165 4.40 16.67 7.09
C LYS A 165 3.50 16.55 5.85
N PRO A 166 2.81 17.63 5.43
CA PRO A 166 1.87 17.58 4.30
C PRO A 166 2.49 17.08 2.99
N ARG A 167 3.77 17.34 2.77
CA ARG A 167 4.47 16.91 1.54
C ARG A 167 4.56 15.40 1.39
N ASP A 168 4.68 14.67 2.50
CA ASP A 168 4.77 13.21 2.49
C ASP A 168 3.43 12.57 2.09
N LYS A 169 2.32 13.29 2.25
CA LYS A 169 0.96 12.84 1.97
C LYS A 169 0.38 13.35 0.65
N ALA A 170 1.02 14.32 0.02
CA ALA A 170 0.45 15.01 -1.14
C ALA A 170 0.08 14.07 -2.30
N ALA A 171 0.77 12.94 -2.46
CA ALA A 171 0.45 11.96 -3.49
C ALA A 171 -0.83 11.17 -3.14
N VAL A 172 -0.95 10.67 -1.91
CA VAL A 172 -2.12 9.91 -1.48
C VAL A 172 -3.35 10.81 -1.31
N GLU A 173 -3.18 12.04 -0.82
CA GLU A 173 -4.27 13.01 -0.73
C GLU A 173 -4.84 13.35 -2.12
N ARG A 174 -3.96 13.55 -3.12
CA ARG A 174 -4.39 13.72 -4.53
C ARG A 174 -5.06 12.47 -5.08
N ALA A 175 -4.59 11.27 -4.71
CA ALA A 175 -5.23 10.03 -5.12
C ALA A 175 -6.63 9.90 -4.52
N VAL A 176 -6.78 10.16 -3.23
CA VAL A 176 -8.09 10.17 -2.55
C VAL A 176 -9.01 11.22 -3.19
N GLN A 177 -8.54 12.43 -3.47
CA GLN A 177 -9.31 13.45 -4.18
C GLN A 177 -9.73 12.99 -5.60
N LEU A 178 -8.85 12.27 -6.29
CA LEU A 178 -9.17 11.69 -7.59
C LEU A 178 -10.27 10.62 -7.48
N VAL A 179 -10.24 9.79 -6.42
CA VAL A 179 -11.31 8.82 -6.12
C VAL A 179 -12.63 9.53 -5.93
N TYR A 180 -12.68 10.61 -5.14
CA TYR A 180 -13.92 11.39 -4.96
C TYR A 180 -14.45 11.95 -6.27
N THR A 181 -13.60 12.53 -7.10
CA THR A 181 -14.06 13.23 -8.31
C THR A 181 -14.30 12.30 -9.50
N ARG A 182 -13.51 11.24 -9.66
CA ARG A 182 -13.51 10.39 -10.85
C ARG A 182 -14.13 9.01 -10.65
N ILE A 183 -14.29 8.57 -9.41
CA ILE A 183 -14.94 7.31 -9.07
C ILE A 183 -16.27 7.59 -8.38
N LEU A 184 -16.28 8.18 -7.19
CA LEU A 184 -17.53 8.42 -6.44
C LEU A 184 -18.44 9.41 -7.16
N GLY A 185 -17.90 10.48 -7.74
CA GLY A 185 -18.69 11.41 -8.54
C GLY A 185 -19.33 10.78 -9.80
N TYR A 186 -18.72 9.72 -10.32
CA TYR A 186 -19.29 8.93 -11.42
C TYR A 186 -20.43 8.01 -10.95
N PHE A 187 -20.45 7.64 -9.66
CA PHE A 187 -21.48 6.78 -9.07
C PHE A 187 -22.72 7.56 -8.63
N ASP A 188 -22.74 8.87 -8.81
CA ASP A 188 -23.91 9.68 -8.48
C ASP A 188 -25.15 9.16 -9.22
N GLY A 189 -26.22 8.89 -8.48
CA GLY A 189 -27.42 8.26 -9.00
C GLY A 189 -27.37 6.75 -9.26
N ILE A 190 -26.23 6.07 -9.02
CA ILE A 190 -26.11 4.62 -9.13
C ILE A 190 -26.37 3.96 -7.78
N THR A 191 -27.24 2.95 -7.77
CA THR A 191 -27.56 2.15 -6.59
C THR A 191 -26.84 0.81 -6.67
N PHE A 192 -26.14 0.45 -5.60
CA PHE A 192 -25.46 -0.85 -5.48
C PHE A 192 -26.19 -1.76 -4.51
N TYR A 193 -26.28 -3.04 -4.89
CA TYR A 193 -26.90 -4.08 -4.08
C TYR A 193 -25.92 -5.16 -3.62
N SER A 194 -24.70 -5.12 -4.09
CA SER A 194 -23.63 -6.01 -3.61
C SER A 194 -22.26 -5.32 -3.66
N LEU A 195 -21.34 -5.86 -2.86
CA LEU A 195 -19.96 -5.42 -2.86
C LEU A 195 -19.27 -5.75 -4.20
N ASP A 196 -19.68 -6.84 -4.83
CA ASP A 196 -19.12 -7.30 -6.11
C ASP A 196 -19.52 -6.35 -7.23
N GLU A 197 -20.81 -5.96 -7.35
CA GLU A 197 -21.27 -4.94 -8.31
C GLU A 197 -20.46 -3.63 -8.18
N LEU A 198 -20.25 -3.18 -6.94
CA LEU A 198 -19.45 -1.98 -6.68
C LEU A 198 -17.99 -2.17 -7.13
N ASN A 199 -17.37 -3.31 -6.81
CA ASN A 199 -15.98 -3.58 -7.17
C ASN A 199 -15.79 -3.75 -8.68
N GLU A 200 -16.73 -4.35 -9.38
CA GLU A 200 -16.69 -4.45 -10.85
C GLU A 200 -16.68 -3.07 -11.51
N LEU A 201 -17.56 -2.16 -11.06
CA LEU A 201 -17.61 -0.81 -11.61
C LEU A 201 -16.37 0.02 -11.22
N ILE A 202 -15.86 -0.14 -9.99
CA ILE A 202 -14.59 0.47 -9.58
C ILE A 202 -13.46 0.00 -10.49
N ALA A 203 -13.33 -1.30 -10.76
CA ALA A 203 -12.27 -1.84 -11.61
C ALA A 203 -12.32 -1.25 -13.03
N GLN A 204 -13.50 -1.17 -13.64
CA GLN A 204 -13.70 -0.53 -14.95
C GLN A 204 -13.24 0.93 -14.93
N ARG A 205 -13.64 1.70 -13.89
CA ARG A 205 -13.27 3.11 -13.77
C ARG A 205 -11.77 3.34 -13.55
N ILE A 206 -11.12 2.46 -12.79
CA ILE A 206 -9.67 2.50 -12.57
C ILE A 206 -8.94 2.29 -13.89
N ASP A 207 -9.36 1.30 -14.67
CA ASP A 207 -8.78 1.02 -15.98
C ASP A 207 -8.91 2.22 -16.91
N ASP A 208 -10.08 2.87 -16.95
CA ASP A 208 -10.28 4.07 -17.75
C ASP A 208 -9.39 5.23 -17.26
N ILE A 209 -9.32 5.47 -15.94
CA ILE A 209 -8.50 6.53 -15.37
C ILE A 209 -7.02 6.30 -15.68
N ASN A 210 -6.55 5.07 -15.51
CA ASN A 210 -5.16 4.72 -15.79
C ASN A 210 -4.83 4.77 -17.28
N LYS A 211 -5.75 4.35 -18.18
CA LYS A 211 -5.59 4.49 -19.63
C LYS A 211 -5.44 5.95 -20.07
N ILE A 212 -6.29 6.86 -19.55
CA ILE A 212 -6.23 8.28 -19.90
C ILE A 212 -4.88 8.89 -19.48
N LYS A 213 -4.35 8.53 -18.30
CA LYS A 213 -3.06 9.04 -17.82
C LYS A 213 -1.87 8.54 -18.63
N PHE A 214 -2.00 7.39 -19.27
CA PHE A 214 -0.96 6.75 -20.06
C PHE A 214 -1.32 6.70 -21.56
N SER A 215 -2.15 7.64 -22.05
CA SER A 215 -2.57 7.69 -23.45
C SER A 215 -1.41 7.75 -24.43
N ASP A 216 -0.28 8.33 -24.00
CA ASP A 216 0.95 8.44 -24.80
C ASP A 216 1.91 7.27 -24.58
N LEU A 217 1.61 6.35 -23.67
CA LEU A 217 2.40 5.16 -23.40
C LEU A 217 1.49 3.93 -23.35
N PRO A 218 1.79 2.85 -24.07
CA PRO A 218 1.06 1.59 -23.91
C PRO A 218 1.02 1.19 -22.43
N LEU A 219 -0.15 0.79 -21.94
CA LEU A 219 -0.35 0.40 -20.51
C LEU A 219 0.71 -0.63 -20.05
N GLU A 220 1.10 -1.55 -20.94
CA GLU A 220 2.19 -2.49 -20.72
C GLU A 220 3.55 -1.81 -20.48
N LEU A 221 3.83 -0.69 -21.16
CA LEU A 221 5.07 0.07 -20.99
C LEU A 221 5.01 0.92 -19.70
N ALA A 222 3.86 1.50 -19.40
CA ALA A 222 3.61 2.20 -18.15
C ALA A 222 3.71 1.24 -16.96
N LEU A 223 3.11 0.06 -17.06
CA LEU A 223 3.28 -1.02 -16.09
C LEU A 223 4.73 -1.54 -16.05
N LYS A 224 5.46 -1.57 -17.18
CA LYS A 224 6.89 -1.92 -17.19
C LYS A 224 7.76 -0.84 -16.55
N GLN A 225 7.45 0.43 -16.68
CA GLN A 225 8.14 1.53 -15.98
C GLN A 225 7.83 1.53 -14.47
N VAL A 226 6.58 1.22 -14.10
CA VAL A 226 6.19 0.95 -12.71
C VAL A 226 6.84 -0.34 -12.22
N LYS A 227 6.97 -1.30 -13.12
CA LYS A 227 7.54 -2.64 -12.88
C LYS A 227 9.05 -2.66 -12.75
N GLY A 228 9.75 -1.55 -12.47
CA GLY A 228 11.20 -1.49 -12.22
C GLY A 228 11.88 -2.87 -12.07
N ASN A 229 13.15 -3.03 -12.08
CA ASN A 229 13.89 -4.32 -12.09
C ASN A 229 13.68 -5.27 -10.88
N GLY A 230 12.53 -5.23 -10.22
CA GLY A 230 12.15 -6.13 -9.12
C GLY A 230 12.08 -7.60 -9.56
N LYS A 231 12.90 -8.44 -8.97
CA LYS A 231 13.16 -9.84 -9.37
C LYS A 231 12.08 -10.87 -8.96
N ARG A 232 10.94 -10.49 -8.36
CA ARG A 232 9.89 -11.44 -7.96
C ARG A 232 8.54 -10.98 -8.48
N GLY A 233 8.08 -11.61 -9.56
CA GLY A 233 6.68 -11.57 -9.93
C GLY A 233 5.85 -12.40 -8.94
N ILE A 234 4.63 -11.99 -8.67
CA ILE A 234 3.64 -12.72 -7.84
C ILE A 234 3.26 -14.08 -8.48
N ALA A 235 3.60 -14.31 -9.74
CA ALA A 235 3.27 -15.46 -10.57
C ALA A 235 3.88 -16.82 -10.11
N GLY A 236 4.05 -17.04 -8.84
CA GLY A 236 4.51 -18.30 -8.25
C GLY A 236 3.98 -18.51 -6.82
N MET A 237 3.20 -17.56 -6.31
CA MET A 237 2.69 -17.63 -4.95
C MET A 237 1.27 -18.19 -4.99
N SER A 238 1.15 -19.48 -4.66
CA SER A 238 -0.14 -20.16 -4.56
C SER A 238 -1.08 -19.44 -3.58
N MET A 239 -2.35 -19.27 -3.97
CA MET A 239 -3.42 -18.75 -3.12
C MET A 239 -3.54 -19.48 -1.77
N SER A 240 -2.96 -20.68 -1.63
CA SER A 240 -2.93 -21.44 -0.37
C SER A 240 -2.08 -20.79 0.73
N ALA A 241 -1.08 -19.99 0.38
CA ALA A 241 -0.24 -19.31 1.36
C ALA A 241 -0.90 -18.05 1.95
N THR A 242 -1.80 -17.41 1.21
CA THR A 242 -2.56 -16.23 1.68
C THR A 242 -3.64 -16.61 2.70
N SER A 243 -4.16 -17.84 2.65
CA SER A 243 -5.17 -18.33 3.61
C SER A 243 -4.64 -18.50 5.03
N SER A 244 -3.32 -18.61 5.22
CA SER A 244 -2.69 -18.70 6.54
C SER A 244 -2.35 -17.33 7.17
N LEU A 245 -2.47 -16.24 6.40
CA LEU A 245 -2.25 -14.86 6.86
C LEU A 245 -3.56 -14.11 7.16
N LEU A 246 -4.70 -14.65 6.71
CA LEU A 246 -6.05 -14.18 6.99
C LEU A 246 -6.64 -14.97 8.16
#